data_5034b084d3a081f0ed6fa589a0098935
#
_entry.id   5034b084d3a081f0ed6fa589a0098935
#
_cell.length_a   1.000
_cell.length_b   1.000
_cell.length_c   1.000
_cell.angle_alpha   90.00
_cell.angle_beta   90.00
_cell.angle_gamma   90.00
#
_symmetry.space_group_name_H-M   'P 1'
#
loop_
_entity.id
_entity.type
_entity.pdbx_description
1 polymer ?
#
loop_
_entity_poly.entity_id
_entity_poly.type
_entity_poly.pdbx_seq_one_letter_code
_entity_poly.pdbx_strand_id
1 'polypeptide(L)'
;MLGSLKHRLANLGGQSTWIAAGAGAFVLYLLGAVLLGIHWSQPPEQRGVEAILTTTAPADQKLTIGNATVGSLIFITETLLDKPGGYLSNDVTPPGLWLDNMPNWEFGALVQARDLARALRKDLSRSQSQSTEDSDLVVAEPALNYDSSKWFPSAESSYRKATQSLKSYQIRLATPGENAQLYARADNLRNYLADVETRLGSLSQRLSASVGQARFNTDLAGDPAANQSTLDVSERVVKTPWLEIDDVFFEARGSAWALLHILRAIEKDFGSVLENKNARVSLKQVIRELEATQQTVWSPMILNGSGFGIFANHSLVMASYISRAHAAISDLRALLAQG
;
A
#
# COMPACT_ATOMS: atom_id res chain seq x y z
N MET A 1 49.45 49.94 -19.00
CA MET A 1 49.53 48.67 -18.26
C MET A 1 48.62 48.62 -17.02
N LEU A 2 48.49 49.65 -16.23
CA LEU A 2 47.63 49.69 -15.01
C LEU A 2 46.12 49.65 -15.28
N GLY A 3 45.62 50.10 -16.44
CA GLY A 3 44.19 50.07 -16.79
C GLY A 3 43.66 48.67 -17.10
N SER A 4 44.48 47.79 -17.69
CA SER A 4 44.06 46.42 -18.03
C SER A 4 43.99 45.51 -16.79
N LEU A 5 44.82 45.78 -15.76
CA LEU A 5 44.76 45.06 -14.48
C LEU A 5 43.50 45.41 -13.67
N LYS A 6 43.10 46.69 -13.64
CA LYS A 6 41.85 47.12 -12.98
C LYS A 6 40.60 46.51 -13.63
N HIS A 7 40.57 46.42 -14.97
CA HIS A 7 39.47 45.77 -15.69
C HIS A 7 39.41 44.23 -15.44
N ARG A 8 40.57 43.58 -15.34
CA ARG A 8 40.63 42.15 -14.99
C ARG A 8 40.22 41.89 -13.55
N LEU A 9 40.63 42.71 -12.60
CA LEU A 9 40.24 42.61 -11.19
C LEU A 9 38.76 42.93 -10.96
N ALA A 10 38.19 43.91 -11.69
CA ALA A 10 36.75 44.22 -11.66
C ALA A 10 35.91 43.05 -12.23
N ASN A 11 36.38 42.41 -13.31
CA ASN A 11 35.69 41.22 -13.87
C ASN A 11 35.81 40.00 -12.96
N LEU A 12 36.92 39.80 -12.25
CA LEU A 12 37.08 38.73 -11.26
C LEU A 12 36.17 38.96 -10.04
N GLY A 13 35.99 40.21 -9.60
CA GLY A 13 35.04 40.55 -8.54
C GLY A 13 33.58 40.31 -8.94
N GLY A 14 33.22 40.63 -10.18
CA GLY A 14 31.89 40.33 -10.72
C GLY A 14 31.61 38.83 -10.86
N GLN A 15 32.56 38.05 -11.36
CA GLN A 15 32.41 36.60 -11.48
C GLN A 15 32.32 35.92 -10.11
N SER A 16 33.07 36.37 -9.11
CA SER A 16 32.99 35.79 -7.75
C SER A 16 31.65 36.07 -7.08
N THR A 17 31.03 37.24 -7.31
CA THR A 17 29.69 37.54 -6.77
C THR A 17 28.58 36.72 -7.42
N TRP A 18 28.63 36.47 -8.74
CA TRP A 18 27.68 35.58 -9.41
C TRP A 18 27.82 34.12 -8.99
N ILE A 19 29.04 33.66 -8.79
CA ILE A 19 29.30 32.30 -8.25
C ILE A 19 28.76 32.20 -6.83
N ALA A 20 29.00 33.17 -5.97
CA ALA A 20 28.49 33.20 -4.61
C ALA A 20 26.95 33.26 -4.56
N ALA A 21 26.32 34.07 -5.44
CA ALA A 21 24.88 34.13 -5.57
C ALA A 21 24.28 32.80 -6.07
N GLY A 22 24.91 32.16 -7.06
CA GLY A 22 24.51 30.85 -7.56
C GLY A 22 24.64 29.75 -6.51
N ALA A 23 25.75 29.74 -5.76
CA ALA A 23 25.95 28.82 -4.65
C ALA A 23 24.91 29.03 -3.53
N GLY A 24 24.61 30.30 -3.19
CA GLY A 24 23.55 30.64 -2.22
C GLY A 24 22.17 30.15 -2.67
N ALA A 25 21.80 30.37 -3.92
CA ALA A 25 20.54 29.90 -4.50
C ALA A 25 20.46 28.37 -4.49
N PHE A 26 21.55 27.68 -4.82
CA PHE A 26 21.62 26.22 -4.77
C PHE A 26 21.45 25.66 -3.35
N VAL A 27 22.10 26.28 -2.35
CA VAL A 27 21.93 25.89 -0.95
C VAL A 27 20.49 26.10 -0.49
N LEU A 28 19.85 27.23 -0.85
CA LEU A 28 18.44 27.48 -0.54
C LEU A 28 17.52 26.45 -1.22
N TYR A 29 17.80 26.08 -2.47
CA TYR A 29 17.09 25.00 -3.16
C TYR A 29 17.20 23.67 -2.41
N LEU A 30 18.43 23.28 -2.01
CA LEU A 30 18.65 22.05 -1.26
C LEU A 30 17.92 22.05 0.08
N LEU A 31 17.98 23.15 0.83
CA LEU A 31 17.25 23.31 2.08
C LEU A 31 15.74 23.18 1.88
N GLY A 32 15.21 23.86 0.86
CA GLY A 32 13.80 23.76 0.46
C GLY A 32 13.41 22.34 0.10
N ALA A 33 14.22 21.63 -0.69
CA ALA A 33 13.98 20.25 -1.07
C ALA A 33 14.00 19.30 0.13
N VAL A 34 14.92 19.48 1.08
CA VAL A 34 14.94 18.68 2.32
C VAL A 34 13.68 18.92 3.16
N LEU A 35 13.26 20.19 3.35
CA LEU A 35 12.05 20.51 4.11
C LEU A 35 10.79 19.94 3.46
N LEU A 36 10.68 20.03 2.13
CA LEU A 36 9.60 19.41 1.37
C LEU A 36 9.65 17.90 1.48
N GLY A 37 10.82 17.28 1.40
CA GLY A 37 11.00 15.83 1.56
C GLY A 37 10.51 15.34 2.93
N ILE A 38 10.84 16.04 4.01
CA ILE A 38 10.34 15.73 5.36
C ILE A 38 8.81 15.82 5.41
N HIS A 39 8.22 16.86 4.78
CA HIS A 39 6.76 17.02 4.72
C HIS A 39 6.09 15.91 3.90
N TRP A 40 6.67 15.52 2.76
CA TRP A 40 6.13 14.47 1.89
C TRP A 40 6.33 13.05 2.44
N SER A 41 7.26 12.87 3.37
CA SER A 41 7.52 11.57 4.02
C SER A 41 6.52 11.20 5.12
N GLN A 42 5.55 12.08 5.42
CA GLN A 42 4.55 11.79 6.45
C GLN A 42 3.47 10.86 5.92
N PRO A 43 3.25 9.68 6.57
CA PRO A 43 2.18 8.78 6.17
C PRO A 43 0.81 9.44 6.32
N PRO A 44 -0.13 9.23 5.39
CA PRO A 44 -1.49 9.73 5.48
C PRO A 44 -2.22 9.24 6.73
N GLU A 45 -3.09 10.09 7.28
CA GLU A 45 -3.91 9.74 8.44
C GLU A 45 -4.95 8.67 8.11
N GLN A 46 -5.32 7.91 9.14
CA GLN A 46 -6.43 6.97 9.05
C GLN A 46 -7.76 7.73 9.11
N ARG A 47 -8.74 7.31 8.29
CA ARG A 47 -10.10 7.83 8.34
C ARG A 47 -11.10 6.73 8.68
N GLY A 48 -12.14 7.10 9.41
CA GLY A 48 -13.28 6.21 9.66
C GLY A 48 -14.16 6.03 8.41
N VAL A 49 -14.87 4.93 8.32
CA VAL A 49 -15.74 4.61 7.16
C VAL A 49 -16.77 5.69 6.90
N GLU A 50 -17.38 6.28 7.94
CA GLU A 50 -18.37 7.33 7.76
C GLU A 50 -17.76 8.60 7.15
N ALA A 51 -16.56 9.00 7.60
CA ALA A 51 -15.85 10.13 7.03
C ALA A 51 -15.43 9.88 5.57
N ILE A 52 -15.09 8.64 5.21
CA ILE A 52 -14.81 8.27 3.81
C ILE A 52 -16.11 8.38 2.98
N LEU A 53 -17.21 7.83 3.45
CA LEU A 53 -18.48 7.88 2.74
C LEU A 53 -19.00 9.31 2.54
N THR A 54 -18.79 10.22 3.50
CA THR A 54 -19.19 11.63 3.31
C THR A 54 -18.42 12.32 2.18
N THR A 55 -17.22 11.84 1.84
CA THR A 55 -16.39 12.43 0.78
C THR A 55 -16.49 11.71 -0.56
N THR A 56 -16.78 10.40 -0.56
CA THR A 56 -16.78 9.57 -1.78
C THR A 56 -18.17 9.20 -2.26
N ALA A 57 -19.14 9.06 -1.36
CA ALA A 57 -20.48 8.63 -1.73
C ALA A 57 -21.29 9.76 -2.39
N PRO A 58 -22.23 9.43 -3.30
CA PRO A 58 -23.13 10.42 -3.90
C PRO A 58 -23.95 11.15 -2.82
N ALA A 59 -24.01 12.48 -2.90
CA ALA A 59 -24.88 13.27 -2.04
C ALA A 59 -26.35 12.91 -2.32
N ASP A 60 -27.17 12.92 -1.28
CA ASP A 60 -28.63 12.74 -1.36
C ASP A 60 -29.13 11.36 -1.84
N GLN A 61 -28.27 10.35 -1.94
CA GLN A 61 -28.69 8.99 -2.29
C GLN A 61 -28.61 8.03 -1.10
N LYS A 62 -29.57 7.09 -1.06
CA LYS A 62 -29.54 6.01 -0.06
C LYS A 62 -28.39 5.06 -0.35
N LEU A 63 -27.45 4.95 0.58
CA LEU A 63 -26.33 4.03 0.47
C LEU A 63 -26.82 2.58 0.45
N THR A 64 -26.31 1.82 -0.49
CA THR A 64 -26.56 0.38 -0.65
C THR A 64 -25.32 -0.42 -0.25
N ILE A 65 -25.47 -1.74 -0.17
CA ILE A 65 -24.34 -2.66 0.05
C ILE A 65 -23.29 -2.45 -1.07
N GLY A 66 -22.04 -2.32 -0.68
CA GLY A 66 -20.91 -2.07 -1.58
C GLY A 66 -20.43 -0.63 -1.59
N ASN A 67 -21.26 0.34 -1.18
CA ASN A 67 -20.85 1.75 -1.17
C ASN A 67 -19.64 2.00 -0.24
N ALA A 68 -19.56 1.31 0.91
CA ALA A 68 -18.42 1.44 1.82
C ALA A 68 -17.16 0.82 1.24
N THR A 69 -17.26 -0.38 0.67
CA THR A 69 -16.12 -1.11 0.08
C THR A 69 -15.56 -0.36 -1.13
N VAL A 70 -16.40 0.10 -2.05
CA VAL A 70 -15.97 0.89 -3.22
C VAL A 70 -15.46 2.25 -2.79
N GLY A 71 -16.13 2.91 -1.84
CA GLY A 71 -15.69 4.19 -1.29
C GLY A 71 -14.31 4.11 -0.63
N SER A 72 -14.00 3.00 0.06
CA SER A 72 -12.65 2.80 0.62
C SER A 72 -11.59 2.64 -0.47
N LEU A 73 -11.90 1.96 -1.58
CA LEU A 73 -10.97 1.84 -2.72
C LEU A 73 -10.75 3.20 -3.39
N ILE A 74 -11.80 3.98 -3.59
CA ILE A 74 -11.70 5.36 -4.11
C ILE A 74 -10.81 6.20 -3.18
N PHE A 75 -11.08 6.18 -1.87
CA PHE A 75 -10.31 6.92 -0.87
C PHE A 75 -8.82 6.55 -0.88
N ILE A 76 -8.50 5.26 -0.95
CA ILE A 76 -7.11 4.78 -1.01
C ILE A 76 -6.44 5.32 -2.28
N THR A 77 -7.09 5.20 -3.44
CA THR A 77 -6.52 5.64 -4.72
C THR A 77 -6.36 7.16 -4.77
N GLU A 78 -7.33 7.92 -4.28
CA GLU A 78 -7.23 9.40 -4.17
C GLU A 78 -6.12 9.81 -3.20
N THR A 79 -5.97 9.10 -2.08
CA THR A 79 -4.88 9.37 -1.12
C THR A 79 -3.52 9.16 -1.76
N LEU A 80 -3.34 8.10 -2.56
CA LEU A 80 -2.09 7.88 -3.30
C LEU A 80 -1.78 9.05 -4.25
N LEU A 81 -2.80 9.62 -4.90
CA LEU A 81 -2.65 10.66 -5.91
C LEU A 81 -2.55 12.08 -5.33
N ASP A 82 -3.22 12.35 -4.21
CA ASP A 82 -3.49 13.72 -3.74
C ASP A 82 -2.90 14.01 -2.34
N LYS A 83 -2.15 13.04 -1.73
CA LYS A 83 -1.39 13.31 -0.51
C LYS A 83 -0.29 14.35 -0.75
N PRO A 84 0.32 14.94 0.31
CA PRO A 84 1.45 15.85 0.14
C PRO A 84 2.54 15.24 -0.75
N GLY A 85 2.94 15.97 -1.79
CA GLY A 85 3.86 15.50 -2.82
C GLY A 85 3.23 14.75 -3.99
N GLY A 86 1.94 14.37 -3.92
CA GLY A 86 1.30 13.56 -4.96
C GLY A 86 1.78 12.11 -4.94
N TYR A 87 1.79 11.46 -6.10
CA TYR A 87 2.32 10.11 -6.27
C TYR A 87 3.83 10.19 -6.51
N LEU A 88 4.63 9.59 -5.62
CA LEU A 88 6.09 9.77 -5.57
C LEU A 88 6.89 8.62 -6.22
N SER A 89 6.27 7.44 -6.40
CA SER A 89 6.98 6.24 -6.87
C SER A 89 7.56 6.37 -8.29
N ASN A 90 7.12 7.35 -9.08
CA ASN A 90 7.62 7.62 -10.43
C ASN A 90 8.27 9.01 -10.57
N ASP A 91 8.57 9.70 -9.47
CA ASP A 91 9.25 10.98 -9.48
C ASP A 91 10.69 10.87 -9.99
N VAL A 92 11.08 11.80 -10.87
CA VAL A 92 12.42 11.86 -11.47
C VAL A 92 13.23 13.06 -11.00
N THR A 93 12.66 13.89 -10.12
CA THR A 93 13.31 15.14 -9.62
C THR A 93 13.27 15.20 -8.10
N PRO A 94 14.28 15.85 -7.47
CA PRO A 94 14.24 16.14 -6.04
C PRO A 94 13.05 17.05 -5.65
N PRO A 95 12.42 16.84 -4.45
CA PRO A 95 12.83 15.86 -3.43
C PRO A 95 12.33 14.45 -3.67
N GLY A 96 11.32 14.21 -4.53
CA GLY A 96 10.69 12.91 -4.72
C GLY A 96 11.70 11.80 -5.03
N LEU A 97 12.63 12.05 -5.95
CA LEU A 97 13.71 11.11 -6.31
C LEU A 97 14.58 10.64 -5.11
N TRP A 98 14.64 11.43 -4.04
CA TRP A 98 15.46 11.09 -2.85
C TRP A 98 14.67 10.34 -1.78
N LEU A 99 13.35 10.20 -1.97
CA LEU A 99 12.48 9.52 -1.03
C LEU A 99 12.31 8.07 -1.47
N ASP A 100 12.62 7.15 -0.58
CA ASP A 100 12.44 5.70 -0.76
C ASP A 100 11.31 5.15 0.12
N ASN A 101 11.20 5.59 1.35
CA ASN A 101 10.20 5.13 2.30
C ASN A 101 8.75 5.35 1.84
N MET A 102 8.44 6.55 1.30
CA MET A 102 7.07 6.86 0.85
C MET A 102 6.70 6.13 -0.44
N PRO A 103 7.54 6.01 -1.47
CA PRO A 103 7.31 5.14 -2.61
C PRO A 103 7.02 3.68 -2.22
N ASN A 104 7.73 3.13 -1.26
CA ASN A 104 7.47 1.76 -0.77
C ASN A 104 6.14 1.67 0.00
N TRP A 105 5.78 2.69 0.79
CA TRP A 105 4.46 2.80 1.40
C TRP A 105 3.33 2.87 0.35
N GLU A 106 3.51 3.68 -0.70
CA GLU A 106 2.58 3.76 -1.85
C GLU A 106 2.40 2.41 -2.53
N PHE A 107 3.51 1.71 -2.77
CA PHE A 107 3.48 0.39 -3.39
C PHE A 107 2.68 -0.61 -2.53
N GLY A 108 2.90 -0.63 -1.22
CA GLY A 108 2.13 -1.47 -0.30
C GLY A 108 0.62 -1.18 -0.35
N ALA A 109 0.24 0.09 -0.32
CA ALA A 109 -1.16 0.51 -0.41
C ALA A 109 -1.78 0.18 -1.79
N LEU A 110 -1.03 0.40 -2.86
CA LEU A 110 -1.46 0.12 -4.24
C LEU A 110 -1.69 -1.37 -4.46
N VAL A 111 -0.87 -2.26 -3.90
CA VAL A 111 -1.06 -3.72 -3.99
C VAL A 111 -2.42 -4.12 -3.42
N GLN A 112 -2.81 -3.58 -2.26
CA GLN A 112 -4.12 -3.86 -1.66
C GLN A 112 -5.28 -3.28 -2.48
N ALA A 113 -5.09 -2.09 -3.06
CA ALA A 113 -6.08 -1.49 -3.97
C ALA A 113 -6.29 -2.35 -5.24
N ARG A 114 -5.21 -2.88 -5.82
CA ARG A 114 -5.25 -3.79 -6.99
C ARG A 114 -5.96 -5.10 -6.67
N ASP A 115 -5.67 -5.70 -5.53
CA ASP A 115 -6.29 -6.96 -5.11
C ASP A 115 -7.80 -6.76 -4.86
N LEU A 116 -8.21 -5.66 -4.21
CA LEU A 116 -9.63 -5.34 -4.04
C LEU A 116 -10.33 -5.03 -5.38
N ALA A 117 -9.71 -4.27 -6.28
CA ALA A 117 -10.27 -3.98 -7.60
C ALA A 117 -10.51 -5.26 -8.41
N ARG A 118 -9.55 -6.20 -8.35
CA ARG A 118 -9.69 -7.53 -8.97
C ARG A 118 -10.85 -8.31 -8.35
N ALA A 119 -10.96 -8.34 -7.03
CA ALA A 119 -12.05 -9.01 -6.33
C ALA A 119 -13.41 -8.38 -6.65
N LEU A 120 -13.49 -7.05 -6.70
CA LEU A 120 -14.70 -6.34 -7.14
C LEU A 120 -15.13 -6.78 -8.53
N ARG A 121 -14.22 -6.76 -9.51
CA ARG A 121 -14.54 -7.11 -10.89
C ARG A 121 -14.92 -8.58 -11.05
N LYS A 122 -14.18 -9.51 -10.43
CA LYS A 122 -14.31 -10.95 -10.69
C LYS A 122 -15.36 -11.66 -9.83
N ASP A 123 -15.50 -11.24 -8.56
CA ASP A 123 -16.28 -11.97 -7.58
C ASP A 123 -17.40 -11.13 -6.97
N LEU A 124 -17.10 -9.95 -6.44
CA LEU A 124 -18.02 -9.18 -5.60
C LEU A 124 -19.15 -8.52 -6.39
N SER A 125 -18.94 -8.14 -7.66
CA SER A 125 -19.96 -7.52 -8.52
C SER A 125 -20.80 -8.51 -9.31
N ARG A 126 -20.51 -9.82 -9.20
CA ARG A 126 -21.13 -10.85 -10.03
C ARG A 126 -22.04 -11.77 -9.21
N SER A 127 -23.25 -12.01 -9.72
CA SER A 127 -24.19 -12.97 -9.08
C SER A 127 -23.70 -14.41 -9.25
N GLN A 128 -23.05 -14.71 -10.36
CA GLN A 128 -22.46 -16.01 -10.70
C GLN A 128 -21.16 -15.80 -11.49
N SER A 129 -20.26 -16.78 -11.46
CA SER A 129 -18.97 -16.72 -12.15
C SER A 129 -19.08 -16.51 -13.68
N GLN A 130 -20.20 -16.87 -14.29
CA GLN A 130 -20.50 -16.70 -15.71
C GLN A 130 -21.26 -15.42 -16.05
N SER A 131 -21.64 -14.58 -15.06
CA SER A 131 -22.30 -13.31 -15.29
C SER A 131 -21.37 -12.34 -16.03
N THR A 132 -21.96 -11.39 -16.79
CA THR A 132 -21.21 -10.32 -17.42
C THR A 132 -20.50 -9.46 -16.38
N GLU A 133 -19.26 -9.11 -16.64
CA GLU A 133 -18.48 -8.19 -15.80
C GLU A 133 -19.03 -6.76 -15.91
N ASP A 134 -18.96 -6.00 -14.83
CA ASP A 134 -19.39 -4.61 -14.83
C ASP A 134 -18.45 -3.73 -15.68
N SER A 135 -19.05 -2.88 -16.53
CA SER A 135 -18.31 -2.06 -17.52
C SER A 135 -17.30 -1.10 -16.88
N ASP A 136 -17.62 -0.52 -15.72
CA ASP A 136 -16.72 0.40 -15.03
C ASP A 136 -15.57 -0.36 -14.36
N LEU A 137 -15.83 -1.53 -13.79
CA LEU A 137 -14.82 -2.35 -13.14
C LEU A 137 -13.85 -2.99 -14.15
N VAL A 138 -14.31 -3.29 -15.37
CA VAL A 138 -13.46 -3.73 -16.50
C VAL A 138 -12.45 -2.64 -16.88
N VAL A 139 -12.76 -1.37 -16.68
CA VAL A 139 -11.84 -0.26 -16.92
C VAL A 139 -10.98 0.02 -15.68
N ALA A 140 -11.56 -0.03 -14.49
CA ALA A 140 -10.87 0.37 -13.25
C ALA A 140 -9.73 -0.59 -12.87
N GLU A 141 -9.96 -1.91 -12.92
CA GLU A 141 -8.97 -2.89 -12.48
C GLU A 141 -7.68 -2.86 -13.34
N PRO A 142 -7.71 -2.93 -14.69
CA PRO A 142 -6.50 -2.82 -15.50
C PRO A 142 -5.79 -1.46 -15.34
N ALA A 143 -6.56 -0.38 -15.12
CA ALA A 143 -6.00 0.95 -14.92
C ALA A 143 -5.20 1.05 -13.61
N LEU A 144 -5.64 0.38 -12.52
CA LEU A 144 -4.87 0.26 -11.27
C LEU A 144 -3.66 -0.67 -11.43
N ASN A 145 -3.72 -1.66 -12.32
CA ASN A 145 -2.59 -2.56 -12.59
C ASN A 145 -1.54 -1.95 -13.53
N TYR A 146 -1.70 -0.70 -13.96
CA TYR A 146 -0.70 0.00 -14.73
C TYR A 146 0.64 0.07 -13.97
N ASP A 147 1.76 0.06 -14.69
CA ASP A 147 3.10 0.08 -14.11
C ASP A 147 3.31 1.32 -13.23
N SER A 148 3.54 1.09 -11.94
CA SER A 148 3.66 2.13 -10.92
C SER A 148 4.91 3.01 -11.06
N SER A 149 5.93 2.54 -11.77
CA SER A 149 7.18 3.26 -12.01
C SER A 149 7.17 4.11 -13.27
N LYS A 150 6.08 4.03 -14.07
CA LYS A 150 6.01 4.77 -15.36
C LYS A 150 5.84 6.26 -15.14
N TRP A 151 6.81 7.01 -15.66
CA TRP A 151 6.80 8.45 -15.73
C TRP A 151 6.02 8.98 -16.95
N PHE A 152 6.15 8.30 -18.12
CA PHE A 152 5.42 8.70 -19.33
C PHE A 152 4.98 7.47 -20.16
N PRO A 153 3.68 7.35 -20.51
CA PRO A 153 2.54 8.05 -19.90
C PRO A 153 2.51 7.82 -18.39
N SER A 154 2.11 8.84 -17.62
CA SER A 154 2.24 8.77 -16.17
C SER A 154 1.27 7.77 -15.52
N ALA A 155 1.73 7.10 -14.47
CA ALA A 155 0.93 6.17 -13.70
C ALA A 155 -0.32 6.85 -13.09
N GLU A 156 -0.19 8.11 -12.65
CA GLU A 156 -1.27 8.90 -12.05
C GLU A 156 -2.44 9.08 -13.02
N SER A 157 -2.15 9.27 -14.31
CA SER A 157 -3.23 9.42 -15.32
C SER A 157 -4.08 8.16 -15.39
N SER A 158 -3.47 6.98 -15.29
CA SER A 158 -4.14 5.69 -15.27
C SER A 158 -4.93 5.49 -13.97
N TYR A 159 -4.34 5.83 -12.82
CA TYR A 159 -5.01 5.73 -11.52
C TYR A 159 -6.18 6.71 -11.39
N ARG A 160 -6.06 7.93 -11.93
CA ARG A 160 -7.21 8.87 -12.01
C ARG A 160 -8.35 8.32 -12.88
N LYS A 161 -8.03 7.65 -14.00
CA LYS A 161 -9.02 6.96 -14.82
C LYS A 161 -9.71 5.85 -14.02
N ALA A 162 -8.96 5.07 -13.26
CA ALA A 162 -9.52 4.04 -12.38
C ALA A 162 -10.48 4.65 -11.34
N THR A 163 -10.05 5.72 -10.68
CA THR A 163 -10.87 6.45 -9.68
C THR A 163 -12.17 6.96 -10.29
N GLN A 164 -12.15 7.52 -11.51
CA GLN A 164 -13.36 7.98 -12.20
C GLN A 164 -14.34 6.83 -12.50
N SER A 165 -13.82 5.70 -12.98
CA SER A 165 -14.63 4.50 -13.22
C SER A 165 -15.23 3.94 -11.93
N LEU A 166 -14.46 3.90 -10.84
CA LEU A 166 -14.95 3.47 -9.52
C LEU A 166 -16.04 4.40 -8.98
N LYS A 167 -15.91 5.72 -9.17
CA LYS A 167 -16.98 6.70 -8.81
C LYS A 167 -18.24 6.47 -9.63
N SER A 168 -18.10 6.22 -10.94
CA SER A 168 -19.25 5.88 -11.80
C SER A 168 -19.95 4.62 -11.29
N TYR A 169 -19.19 3.57 -10.97
CA TYR A 169 -19.75 2.35 -10.39
C TYR A 169 -20.44 2.60 -9.05
N GLN A 170 -19.83 3.39 -8.15
CA GLN A 170 -20.40 3.74 -6.84
C GLN A 170 -21.75 4.51 -6.97
N ILE A 171 -21.84 5.44 -7.92
CA ILE A 171 -23.08 6.18 -8.22
C ILE A 171 -24.18 5.23 -8.70
N ARG A 172 -23.85 4.32 -9.61
CA ARG A 172 -24.81 3.33 -10.11
C ARG A 172 -25.26 2.34 -9.03
N LEU A 173 -24.36 1.95 -8.09
CA LEU A 173 -24.73 1.15 -6.92
C LEU A 173 -25.82 1.82 -6.06
N ALA A 174 -25.78 3.15 -5.93
CA ALA A 174 -26.73 3.91 -5.13
C ALA A 174 -28.01 4.31 -5.92
N THR A 175 -28.01 4.15 -7.26
CA THR A 175 -29.12 4.56 -8.13
C THR A 175 -30.12 3.41 -8.34
N PRO A 176 -31.38 3.54 -7.93
CA PRO A 176 -32.40 2.51 -8.17
C PRO A 176 -32.63 2.25 -9.67
N GLY A 177 -32.66 0.97 -10.04
CA GLY A 177 -32.88 0.56 -11.43
C GLY A 177 -31.63 0.41 -12.31
N GLU A 178 -30.47 0.83 -11.82
CA GLU A 178 -29.19 0.58 -12.48
C GLU A 178 -28.70 -0.86 -12.25
N ASN A 179 -27.89 -1.35 -13.19
CA ASN A 179 -27.40 -2.74 -13.17
C ASN A 179 -26.16 -2.98 -12.29
N ALA A 180 -25.69 -1.96 -11.55
CA ALA A 180 -24.55 -2.12 -10.66
C ALA A 180 -25.00 -2.77 -9.34
N GLN A 181 -24.31 -3.82 -8.91
CA GLN A 181 -24.61 -4.54 -7.67
C GLN A 181 -23.32 -5.01 -7.01
N LEU A 182 -23.35 -5.14 -5.67
CA LEU A 182 -22.33 -5.86 -4.92
C LEU A 182 -23.01 -6.98 -4.13
N TYR A 183 -22.51 -8.20 -4.33
CA TYR A 183 -23.04 -9.40 -3.69
C TYR A 183 -22.24 -9.73 -2.44
N ALA A 184 -22.72 -9.30 -1.29
CA ALA A 184 -22.13 -9.62 0.01
C ALA A 184 -22.42 -11.09 0.38
N ARG A 185 -21.59 -12.00 -0.08
CA ARG A 185 -21.67 -13.45 0.13
C ARG A 185 -20.43 -13.95 0.87
N ALA A 186 -20.57 -14.98 1.67
CA ALA A 186 -19.48 -15.55 2.46
C ALA A 186 -18.36 -16.12 1.58
N ASP A 187 -18.69 -16.78 0.45
CA ASP A 187 -17.75 -17.32 -0.50
C ASP A 187 -16.92 -16.21 -1.19
N ASN A 188 -17.56 -15.13 -1.61
CA ASN A 188 -16.88 -13.97 -2.22
C ASN A 188 -15.89 -13.34 -1.22
N LEU A 189 -16.34 -13.10 0.01
CA LEU A 189 -15.47 -12.57 1.06
C LEU A 189 -14.30 -13.51 1.37
N ARG A 190 -14.55 -14.81 1.48
CA ARG A 190 -13.52 -15.81 1.72
C ARG A 190 -12.47 -15.85 0.61
N ASN A 191 -12.87 -15.70 -0.65
CA ASN A 191 -11.95 -15.67 -1.78
C ASN A 191 -11.05 -14.42 -1.72
N TYR A 192 -11.61 -13.24 -1.48
CA TYR A 192 -10.83 -12.02 -1.28
C TYR A 192 -9.85 -12.14 -0.11
N LEU A 193 -10.30 -12.69 1.02
CA LEU A 193 -9.45 -12.90 2.19
C LEU A 193 -8.32 -13.92 1.97
N ALA A 194 -8.42 -14.79 0.96
CA ALA A 194 -7.31 -15.67 0.57
C ALA A 194 -6.13 -14.89 -0.05
N ASP A 195 -6.44 -13.88 -0.86
CA ASP A 195 -5.41 -12.98 -1.38
C ASP A 195 -4.76 -12.19 -0.24
N VAL A 196 -5.58 -11.66 0.68
CA VAL A 196 -5.11 -10.92 1.87
C VAL A 196 -4.19 -11.80 2.73
N GLU A 197 -4.58 -13.04 3.00
CA GLU A 197 -3.78 -14.01 3.76
C GLU A 197 -2.41 -14.23 3.10
N THR A 198 -2.39 -14.45 1.79
CA THR A 198 -1.14 -14.64 1.03
C THR A 198 -0.23 -13.40 1.13
N ARG A 199 -0.80 -12.19 1.01
CA ARG A 199 -0.04 -10.94 1.14
C ARG A 199 0.55 -10.75 2.53
N LEU A 200 -0.26 -10.92 3.57
CA LEU A 200 0.21 -10.79 4.96
C LEU A 200 1.27 -11.84 5.32
N GLY A 201 1.12 -13.07 4.85
CA GLY A 201 2.11 -14.13 5.02
C GLY A 201 3.46 -13.76 4.39
N SER A 202 3.45 -13.28 3.16
CA SER A 202 4.66 -12.82 2.46
C SER A 202 5.32 -11.64 3.18
N LEU A 203 4.55 -10.62 3.58
CA LEU A 203 5.07 -9.47 4.30
C LEU A 203 5.68 -9.85 5.65
N SER A 204 5.02 -10.72 6.42
CA SER A 204 5.54 -11.22 7.70
C SER A 204 6.89 -11.92 7.53
N GLN A 205 7.04 -12.75 6.50
CA GLN A 205 8.29 -13.44 6.20
C GLN A 205 9.40 -12.46 5.81
N ARG A 206 9.13 -11.48 4.94
CA ARG A 206 10.10 -10.49 4.49
C ARG A 206 10.55 -9.58 5.64
N LEU A 207 9.64 -9.14 6.49
CA LEU A 207 9.95 -8.36 7.69
C LEU A 207 10.84 -9.16 8.67
N SER A 208 10.55 -10.44 8.86
CA SER A 208 11.33 -11.33 9.74
C SER A 208 12.74 -11.60 9.19
N ALA A 209 12.93 -11.51 7.87
CA ALA A 209 14.24 -11.65 7.24
C ALA A 209 15.22 -10.51 7.58
N SER A 210 14.76 -9.44 8.22
CA SER A 210 15.60 -8.32 8.68
C SER A 210 16.75 -8.76 9.62
N VAL A 211 16.53 -9.77 10.45
CA VAL A 211 17.57 -10.34 11.34
C VAL A 211 18.30 -11.54 10.74
N GLY A 212 17.87 -12.02 9.58
CA GLY A 212 18.33 -13.26 8.96
C GLY A 212 17.55 -14.47 9.46
N GLN A 213 17.07 -15.26 8.51
CA GLN A 213 16.39 -16.52 8.76
C GLN A 213 17.17 -17.66 8.13
N ALA A 214 17.58 -18.62 8.95
CA ALA A 214 18.05 -19.89 8.43
C ALA A 214 16.85 -20.67 7.90
N ARG A 215 16.86 -21.06 6.65
CA ARG A 215 15.85 -21.89 6.00
C ARG A 215 16.51 -23.08 5.35
N PHE A 216 15.86 -24.21 5.43
CA PHE A 216 16.25 -25.34 4.60
C PHE A 216 16.02 -25.00 3.12
N ASN A 217 16.95 -25.41 2.28
CA ASN A 217 16.77 -25.30 0.84
C ASN A 217 15.64 -26.26 0.40
N THR A 218 14.49 -25.71 0.04
CA THR A 218 13.33 -26.47 -0.43
C THR A 218 13.14 -26.36 -1.95
N ASP A 219 14.12 -25.84 -2.68
CA ASP A 219 14.02 -25.58 -4.12
C ASP A 219 13.70 -26.84 -4.93
N LEU A 220 14.07 -28.02 -4.43
CA LEU A 220 13.78 -29.32 -5.04
C LEU A 220 12.61 -30.07 -4.34
N ALA A 221 11.99 -29.47 -3.34
CA ALA A 221 10.89 -30.11 -2.64
C ALA A 221 9.66 -30.24 -3.57
N GLY A 222 9.27 -31.48 -3.85
CA GLY A 222 8.16 -31.78 -4.75
C GLY A 222 8.53 -31.90 -6.23
N ASP A 223 9.79 -31.75 -6.61
CA ASP A 223 10.25 -32.05 -7.97
C ASP A 223 10.41 -33.58 -8.15
N PRO A 224 9.61 -34.22 -9.03
CA PRO A 224 9.68 -35.67 -9.27
C PRO A 224 11.00 -36.10 -9.94
N ALA A 225 11.76 -35.17 -10.52
CA ALA A 225 13.07 -35.40 -11.12
C ALA A 225 14.24 -35.23 -10.11
N ALA A 226 13.98 -34.74 -8.89
CA ALA A 226 14.99 -34.61 -7.85
C ALA A 226 15.39 -35.98 -7.34
N ASN A 227 16.69 -36.31 -7.38
CA ASN A 227 17.22 -37.54 -6.82
C ASN A 227 17.07 -37.55 -5.29
N GLN A 228 16.47 -38.62 -4.74
CA GLN A 228 16.25 -38.81 -3.31
C GLN A 228 17.55 -38.88 -2.48
N SER A 229 18.71 -38.93 -3.12
CA SER A 229 20.04 -39.06 -2.49
C SER A 229 20.78 -37.73 -2.26
N THR A 230 20.17 -36.58 -2.52
CA THR A 230 20.80 -35.30 -2.23
C THR A 230 20.70 -35.03 -0.73
N LEU A 231 21.65 -35.54 0.04
CA LEU A 231 21.80 -35.33 1.49
C LEU A 231 22.27 -33.91 1.84
N ASP A 232 22.38 -33.01 0.86
CA ASP A 232 22.82 -31.63 1.10
C ASP A 232 21.61 -30.76 1.46
N VAL A 233 21.23 -30.88 2.74
CA VAL A 233 20.33 -29.92 3.39
C VAL A 233 21.15 -28.68 3.67
N SER A 234 21.50 -27.93 2.63
CA SER A 234 22.18 -26.65 2.80
C SER A 234 21.20 -25.66 3.44
N GLU A 235 21.51 -25.25 4.66
CA GLU A 235 20.81 -24.13 5.29
C GLU A 235 21.17 -22.85 4.52
N ARG A 236 20.16 -22.20 3.97
CA ARG A 236 20.28 -20.89 3.34
C ARG A 236 19.86 -19.81 4.32
N VAL A 237 20.77 -18.92 4.67
CA VAL A 237 20.42 -17.72 5.45
C VAL A 237 19.87 -16.67 4.49
N VAL A 238 18.56 -16.42 4.59
CA VAL A 238 17.91 -15.31 3.88
C VAL A 238 17.92 -14.11 4.80
N LYS A 239 18.59 -13.04 4.40
CA LYS A 239 18.67 -11.79 5.15
C LYS A 239 18.42 -10.61 4.22
N THR A 240 17.53 -9.71 4.63
CA THR A 240 17.29 -8.46 3.91
C THR A 240 18.55 -7.58 3.96
N PRO A 241 19.04 -7.05 2.81
CA PRO A 241 20.10 -6.07 2.81
C PRO A 241 19.77 -4.87 3.70
N TRP A 242 20.79 -4.32 4.36
CA TRP A 242 20.55 -3.25 5.35
C TRP A 242 19.84 -2.02 4.78
N LEU A 243 20.13 -1.64 3.54
CA LEU A 243 19.50 -0.51 2.84
C LEU A 243 18.07 -0.78 2.35
N GLU A 244 17.58 -2.02 2.44
CA GLU A 244 16.23 -2.41 2.01
C GLU A 244 15.31 -2.74 3.19
N ILE A 245 15.78 -2.60 4.43
CA ILE A 245 15.00 -2.98 5.63
C ILE A 245 13.84 -2.01 5.84
N ASP A 246 14.06 -0.73 5.65
CA ASP A 246 13.04 0.31 5.73
C ASP A 246 12.07 0.24 4.56
N ASP A 247 12.50 -0.12 3.37
CA ASP A 247 11.64 -0.39 2.21
C ASP A 247 10.57 -1.42 2.53
N VAL A 248 10.99 -2.58 3.06
CA VAL A 248 10.06 -3.65 3.45
C VAL A 248 9.14 -3.21 4.59
N PHE A 249 9.67 -2.42 5.55
CA PHE A 249 8.89 -1.91 6.66
C PHE A 249 7.80 -0.94 6.18
N PHE A 250 8.14 0.01 5.31
CA PHE A 250 7.17 0.99 4.80
C PHE A 250 6.19 0.37 3.81
N GLU A 251 6.59 -0.60 2.99
CA GLU A 251 5.66 -1.40 2.17
C GLU A 251 4.61 -2.11 3.05
N ALA A 252 5.05 -2.77 4.11
CA ALA A 252 4.15 -3.44 5.04
C ALA A 252 3.21 -2.43 5.74
N ARG A 253 3.72 -1.25 6.10
CA ARG A 253 2.92 -0.18 6.72
C ARG A 253 1.86 0.37 5.77
N GLY A 254 2.20 0.61 4.51
CA GLY A 254 1.26 1.06 3.48
C GLY A 254 0.21 0.00 3.16
N SER A 255 0.62 -1.25 3.05
CA SER A 255 -0.28 -2.39 2.87
C SER A 255 -1.27 -2.52 4.03
N ALA A 256 -0.80 -2.46 5.28
CA ALA A 256 -1.65 -2.52 6.47
C ALA A 256 -2.59 -1.31 6.57
N TRP A 257 -2.14 -0.10 6.20
CA TRP A 257 -2.96 1.10 6.16
C TRP A 257 -4.13 0.95 5.18
N ALA A 258 -3.88 0.52 3.96
CA ALA A 258 -4.94 0.33 2.96
C ALA A 258 -5.90 -0.79 3.39
N LEU A 259 -5.36 -1.92 3.85
CA LEU A 259 -6.16 -3.06 4.28
C LEU A 259 -7.05 -2.71 5.48
N LEU A 260 -6.60 -1.86 6.39
CA LEU A 260 -7.38 -1.36 7.52
C LEU A 260 -8.66 -0.64 7.05
N HIS A 261 -8.55 0.24 6.05
CA HIS A 261 -9.72 0.94 5.48
C HIS A 261 -10.65 -0.01 4.75
N ILE A 262 -10.11 -0.95 4.00
CA ILE A 262 -10.88 -1.97 3.28
C ILE A 262 -11.64 -2.87 4.26
N LEU A 263 -11.01 -3.39 5.30
CA LEU A 263 -11.65 -4.32 6.23
C LEU A 263 -12.71 -3.62 7.11
N ARG A 264 -12.50 -2.35 7.48
CA ARG A 264 -13.53 -1.55 8.14
C ARG A 264 -14.76 -1.32 7.24
N ALA A 265 -14.55 -1.12 5.94
CA ALA A 265 -15.63 -0.98 4.96
C ALA A 265 -16.36 -2.32 4.74
N ILE A 266 -15.61 -3.43 4.67
CA ILE A 266 -16.16 -4.78 4.60
C ILE A 266 -16.98 -5.11 5.87
N GLU A 267 -16.53 -4.72 7.07
CA GLU A 267 -17.33 -4.89 8.30
C GLU A 267 -18.72 -4.27 8.16
N LYS A 268 -18.82 -3.13 7.48
CA LYS A 268 -20.11 -2.45 7.24
C LYS A 268 -20.94 -3.16 6.16
N ASP A 269 -20.38 -3.41 4.98
CA ASP A 269 -21.12 -3.95 3.84
C ASP A 269 -21.48 -5.44 4.01
N PHE A 270 -20.64 -6.22 4.69
CA PHE A 270 -20.82 -7.65 4.95
C PHE A 270 -21.36 -7.94 6.37
N GLY A 271 -21.88 -6.95 7.08
CA GLY A 271 -22.32 -7.06 8.47
C GLY A 271 -23.23 -8.26 8.73
N SER A 272 -24.26 -8.47 7.91
CA SER A 272 -25.19 -9.60 8.02
C SER A 272 -24.52 -10.96 7.79
N VAL A 273 -23.60 -11.04 6.82
CA VAL A 273 -22.83 -12.28 6.55
C VAL A 273 -21.93 -12.62 7.74
N LEU A 274 -21.23 -11.61 8.26
CA LEU A 274 -20.32 -11.77 9.40
C LEU A 274 -21.07 -12.19 10.68
N GLU A 275 -22.27 -11.65 10.89
CA GLU A 275 -23.13 -12.03 12.01
C GLU A 275 -23.63 -13.46 11.86
N ASN A 276 -24.17 -13.84 10.70
CA ASN A 276 -24.67 -15.18 10.43
C ASN A 276 -23.59 -16.26 10.54
N LYS A 277 -22.33 -15.93 10.27
CA LYS A 277 -21.16 -16.82 10.39
C LYS A 277 -20.41 -16.70 11.72
N ASN A 278 -20.93 -15.90 12.66
CA ASN A 278 -20.23 -15.60 13.93
C ASN A 278 -18.78 -15.12 13.74
N ALA A 279 -18.53 -14.41 12.65
CA ALA A 279 -17.19 -14.04 12.17
C ALA A 279 -16.80 -12.58 12.47
N ARG A 280 -17.77 -11.77 12.97
CA ARG A 280 -17.56 -10.32 13.20
C ARG A 280 -16.46 -10.02 14.21
N VAL A 281 -16.36 -10.80 15.29
CA VAL A 281 -15.34 -10.61 16.33
C VAL A 281 -13.95 -10.90 15.77
N SER A 282 -13.81 -11.96 14.95
CA SER A 282 -12.54 -12.31 14.30
C SER A 282 -12.08 -11.19 13.33
N LEU A 283 -13.00 -10.61 12.54
CA LEU A 283 -12.66 -9.48 11.68
C LEU A 283 -12.21 -8.25 12.50
N LYS A 284 -12.87 -7.95 13.61
CA LYS A 284 -12.46 -6.87 14.51
C LYS A 284 -11.07 -7.10 15.12
N GLN A 285 -10.72 -8.35 15.41
CA GLN A 285 -9.38 -8.68 15.89
C GLN A 285 -8.32 -8.41 14.80
N VAL A 286 -8.59 -8.78 13.53
CA VAL A 286 -7.70 -8.44 12.41
C VAL A 286 -7.49 -6.93 12.31
N ILE A 287 -8.59 -6.16 12.35
CA ILE A 287 -8.55 -4.68 12.29
C ILE A 287 -7.66 -4.13 13.42
N ARG A 288 -7.80 -4.65 14.65
CA ARG A 288 -7.02 -4.21 15.81
C ARG A 288 -5.52 -4.50 15.68
N GLU A 289 -5.15 -5.65 15.14
CA GLU A 289 -3.74 -5.98 14.86
C GLU A 289 -3.15 -5.04 13.80
N LEU A 290 -3.92 -4.72 12.76
CA LEU A 290 -3.50 -3.77 11.73
C LEU A 290 -3.43 -2.34 12.26
N GLU A 291 -4.31 -1.90 13.14
CA GLU A 291 -4.23 -0.59 13.81
C GLU A 291 -2.89 -0.43 14.56
N ALA A 292 -2.43 -1.47 15.22
CA ALA A 292 -1.17 -1.44 15.95
C ALA A 292 0.04 -1.21 15.04
N THR A 293 -0.01 -1.64 13.76
CA THR A 293 1.05 -1.38 12.76
C THR A 293 1.19 0.10 12.40
N GLN A 294 0.17 0.92 12.69
CA GLN A 294 0.11 2.34 12.31
C GLN A 294 0.61 3.28 13.42
N GLN A 295 1.12 2.75 14.53
CA GLN A 295 1.71 3.58 15.59
C GLN A 295 2.86 4.43 15.06
N THR A 296 3.03 5.62 15.67
CA THR A 296 4.10 6.55 15.29
C THR A 296 5.47 5.95 15.57
N VAL A 297 6.34 5.95 14.57
CA VAL A 297 7.75 5.61 14.71
C VAL A 297 8.50 6.88 15.12
N TRP A 298 8.99 6.94 16.35
CA TRP A 298 9.71 8.11 16.87
C TRP A 298 11.20 8.13 16.49
N SER A 299 11.71 7.03 15.96
CA SER A 299 13.09 6.95 15.47
C SER A 299 13.22 7.60 14.10
N PRO A 300 14.29 8.36 13.82
CA PRO A 300 14.54 8.94 12.49
C PRO A 300 14.87 7.89 11.42
N MET A 301 15.13 6.66 11.82
CA MET A 301 15.40 5.52 10.93
C MET A 301 14.75 4.25 11.48
N ILE A 302 14.57 3.26 10.62
CA ILE A 302 14.08 1.95 11.04
C ILE A 302 15.24 1.19 11.71
N LEU A 303 15.13 1.01 13.04
CA LEU A 303 16.13 0.30 13.82
C LEU A 303 16.02 -1.21 13.60
N ASN A 304 17.16 -1.87 13.40
CA ASN A 304 17.28 -3.30 13.17
C ASN A 304 18.25 -3.96 14.15
N GLY A 305 17.93 -3.88 15.45
CA GLY A 305 18.66 -4.61 16.49
C GLY A 305 18.45 -6.12 16.37
N SER A 306 19.35 -6.94 16.94
CA SER A 306 19.08 -8.35 17.14
C SER A 306 17.91 -8.51 18.12
N GLY A 307 17.00 -9.46 17.93
CA GLY A 307 15.76 -9.59 18.72
C GLY A 307 15.95 -9.65 20.25
N PHE A 308 17.17 -9.95 20.72
CA PHE A 308 17.56 -9.99 22.13
C PHE A 308 18.68 -8.98 22.45
N GLY A 309 18.95 -8.01 21.57
CA GLY A 309 19.97 -6.98 21.76
C GLY A 309 19.45 -5.74 22.48
N ILE A 310 20.32 -4.73 22.62
CA ILE A 310 20.04 -3.46 23.30
C ILE A 310 19.15 -2.54 22.40
N PHE A 311 19.29 -2.63 21.08
CA PHE A 311 18.53 -1.79 20.15
C PHE A 311 17.21 -2.43 19.76
N ALA A 312 16.18 -1.60 19.64
CA ALA A 312 14.88 -2.03 19.11
C ALA A 312 15.01 -2.62 17.69
N ASN A 313 14.08 -3.50 17.33
CA ASN A 313 13.91 -3.96 15.97
C ASN A 313 12.46 -3.68 15.52
N HIS A 314 12.28 -2.62 14.74
CA HIS A 314 10.97 -2.20 14.27
C HIS A 314 10.37 -3.21 13.28
N SER A 315 11.21 -3.84 12.44
CA SER A 315 10.75 -4.84 11.46
C SER A 315 10.21 -6.09 12.14
N LEU A 316 10.83 -6.58 13.22
CA LEU A 316 10.31 -7.73 13.98
C LEU A 316 9.02 -7.39 14.72
N VAL A 317 8.89 -6.18 15.26
CA VAL A 317 7.64 -5.73 15.89
C VAL A 317 6.52 -5.67 14.85
N MET A 318 6.79 -5.07 13.68
CA MET A 318 5.85 -5.05 12.55
C MET A 318 5.50 -6.47 12.10
N ALA A 319 6.50 -7.36 11.94
CA ALA A 319 6.30 -8.76 11.58
C ALA A 319 5.37 -9.49 12.56
N SER A 320 5.50 -9.21 13.85
CA SER A 320 4.64 -9.80 14.90
C SER A 320 3.17 -9.39 14.73
N TYR A 321 2.88 -8.09 14.48
CA TYR A 321 1.51 -7.63 14.24
C TYR A 321 0.95 -8.21 12.94
N ILE A 322 1.71 -8.18 11.85
CA ILE A 322 1.31 -8.73 10.54
C ILE A 322 1.06 -10.24 10.64
N SER A 323 1.90 -10.98 11.38
CA SER A 323 1.72 -12.43 11.59
C SER A 323 0.45 -12.76 12.38
N ARG A 324 0.13 -11.97 13.42
CA ARG A 324 -1.12 -12.13 14.16
C ARG A 324 -2.35 -11.80 13.32
N ALA A 325 -2.27 -10.73 12.52
CA ALA A 325 -3.32 -10.40 11.55
C ALA A 325 -3.51 -11.52 10.52
N HIS A 326 -2.41 -12.11 10.00
CA HIS A 326 -2.44 -13.25 9.10
C HIS A 326 -3.14 -14.47 9.74
N ALA A 327 -2.79 -14.84 10.98
CA ALA A 327 -3.42 -15.94 11.67
C ALA A 327 -4.93 -15.69 11.90
N ALA A 328 -5.30 -14.47 12.29
CA ALA A 328 -6.70 -14.10 12.48
C ALA A 328 -7.51 -14.07 11.16
N ILE A 329 -6.89 -13.75 10.01
CA ILE A 329 -7.50 -13.90 8.68
C ILE A 329 -7.74 -15.37 8.34
N SER A 330 -6.78 -16.26 8.65
CA SER A 330 -6.93 -17.69 8.43
C SER A 330 -8.12 -18.26 9.22
N ASP A 331 -8.23 -17.88 10.51
CA ASP A 331 -9.38 -18.26 11.36
C ASP A 331 -10.70 -17.70 10.81
N LEU A 332 -10.71 -16.44 10.40
CA LEU A 332 -11.89 -15.81 9.80
C LEU A 332 -12.36 -16.53 8.54
N ARG A 333 -11.43 -16.93 7.66
CA ARG A 333 -11.73 -17.71 6.46
C ARG A 333 -12.32 -19.09 6.79
N ALA A 334 -11.81 -19.73 7.84
CA ALA A 334 -12.35 -21.00 8.30
C ALA A 334 -13.79 -20.85 8.80
N LEU A 335 -14.12 -19.78 9.54
CA LEU A 335 -15.50 -19.50 9.98
C LEU A 335 -16.43 -19.23 8.79
N LEU A 336 -15.98 -18.48 7.77
CA LEU A 336 -16.78 -18.20 6.58
C LEU A 336 -17.03 -19.45 5.73
N ALA A 337 -16.21 -20.48 5.84
CA ALA A 337 -16.37 -21.75 5.14
C ALA A 337 -17.38 -22.70 5.83
N GLN A 338 -17.68 -22.49 7.12
CA GLN A 338 -18.60 -23.35 7.87
C GLN A 338 -20.06 -23.01 7.57
N GLY A 339 -20.91 -24.03 7.39
CA GLY A 339 -22.35 -23.94 7.27
C GLY A 339 -22.89 -23.56 5.94
#